data_667cd49ca923bf23590d5a742da591af
#
_entry.id   667cd49ca923bf23590d5a742da591af
#
_cell.length_a   1.000
_cell.length_b   1.000
_cell.length_c   1.000
_cell.angle_alpha   90.00
_cell.angle_beta   90.00
_cell.angle_gamma   90.00
#
_symmetry.space_group_name_H-M   'P 1'
#
loop_
_entity.id
_entity.type
_entity.pdbx_description
1 polymer ?
#
loop_
_entity_poly.entity_id
_entity_poly.type
_entity_poly.pdbx_seq_one_letter_code
_entity_poly.pdbx_strand_id
1 'polypeptide(L)'
;MRKLASIQRIIKLEPIPNADSIEKATVLGWELVVKKGEFKEGELCVYCEIDSVLPDKPQFEFLRERKFRIRTIKLRGQISQGICFPLSILPEGIKVDGEGQDVTVALGITKYEPYQEDLRCATQVNKLYYPSWIPESIRKILHRFGFIRKFFRNNSGQKSFPSLIPKTDETRVQVLQPLLDKYEGTPCYVTEKLDGSSITIYQINGKFGVCSRNIDLKRDKNNKYWATVLEHDLERKFKKVFGKFDVAMQGELIGEGIQGNKYKIKGQDIYFFNLYYVREKMYGDACNLFGICRALCEKHVPLVIPRYILPNSIPELVEMSKGKSVLADIQREGIVIRPVNEVVDGELHCDLVRNRVSFKSVNPDFLLKYGE
;
A
#
# COMPACT_ATOMS: atom_id res chain seq x y z
N MET A 1 5.19 -0.22 11.68
CA MET A 1 4.96 -1.27 10.64
C MET A 1 3.49 -1.67 10.75
N ARG A 2 2.76 -1.88 9.65
CA ARG A 2 1.34 -2.26 9.71
C ARG A 2 1.18 -3.54 10.52
N LYS A 3 0.29 -3.54 11.52
CA LYS A 3 -0.09 -4.73 12.29
C LYS A 3 -0.99 -5.59 11.39
N LEU A 4 -0.53 -6.78 11.03
CA LEU A 4 -1.29 -7.70 10.18
C LEU A 4 -2.23 -8.58 11.00
N ALA A 5 -1.87 -8.82 12.27
CA ALA A 5 -2.72 -9.45 13.26
C ALA A 5 -2.56 -8.74 14.59
N SER A 6 -3.68 -8.46 15.23
CA SER A 6 -3.70 -7.78 16.54
C SER A 6 -4.86 -8.27 17.40
N ILE A 7 -4.72 -8.12 18.70
CA ILE A 7 -5.82 -8.35 19.63
C ILE A 7 -6.76 -7.17 19.53
N GLN A 8 -8.02 -7.44 19.24
CA GLN A 8 -9.04 -6.43 19.05
C GLN A 8 -10.34 -6.86 19.72
N ARG A 9 -11.25 -5.92 19.90
CA ARG A 9 -12.57 -6.15 20.48
C ARG A 9 -13.62 -6.30 19.38
N ILE A 10 -14.53 -7.28 19.55
CA ILE A 10 -15.76 -7.35 18.78
C ILE A 10 -16.64 -6.18 19.21
N ILE A 11 -16.84 -5.20 18.34
CA ILE A 11 -17.62 -4.00 18.65
C ILE A 11 -19.12 -4.29 18.55
N LYS A 12 -19.53 -5.03 17.51
CA LYS A 12 -20.92 -5.30 17.20
C LYS A 12 -21.07 -6.64 16.51
N LEU A 13 -22.19 -7.33 16.79
CA LEU A 13 -22.64 -8.53 16.09
C LEU A 13 -24.04 -8.29 15.52
N GLU A 14 -24.25 -8.59 14.24
CA GLU A 14 -25.51 -8.37 13.56
C GLU A 14 -25.88 -9.60 12.70
N PRO A 15 -27.15 -9.98 12.69
CA PRO A 15 -27.61 -11.10 11.87
C PRO A 15 -27.45 -10.77 10.38
N ILE A 16 -27.08 -11.79 9.59
CA ILE A 16 -27.05 -11.70 8.13
C ILE A 16 -28.37 -12.25 7.59
N PRO A 17 -29.12 -11.51 6.74
CA PRO A 17 -30.35 -12.03 6.15
C PRO A 17 -30.14 -13.37 5.45
N ASN A 18 -31.04 -14.32 5.71
CA ASN A 18 -31.00 -15.68 5.13
C ASN A 18 -29.72 -16.48 5.47
N ALA A 19 -29.15 -16.23 6.66
CA ALA A 19 -27.98 -16.97 7.13
C ALA A 19 -28.16 -17.40 8.59
N ASP A 20 -28.34 -18.72 8.83
CA ASP A 20 -28.60 -19.26 10.17
C ASP A 20 -27.34 -19.55 10.98
N SER A 21 -26.21 -19.82 10.30
CA SER A 21 -24.95 -20.30 10.89
C SER A 21 -23.85 -19.24 10.97
N ILE A 22 -24.06 -18.06 10.40
CA ILE A 22 -23.08 -16.98 10.35
C ILE A 22 -23.72 -15.62 10.68
N GLU A 23 -22.91 -14.72 11.20
CA GLU A 23 -23.31 -13.36 11.54
C GLU A 23 -22.20 -12.36 11.17
N LYS A 24 -22.57 -11.10 11.02
CA LYS A 24 -21.65 -10.00 10.74
C LYS A 24 -21.05 -9.52 12.06
N ALA A 25 -19.71 -9.48 12.12
CA ALA A 25 -18.97 -8.85 13.20
C ALA A 25 -18.34 -7.55 12.72
N THR A 26 -18.28 -6.55 13.60
CA THR A 26 -17.52 -5.32 13.42
C THR A 26 -16.33 -5.31 14.36
N VAL A 27 -15.12 -5.16 13.80
CA VAL A 27 -13.86 -5.05 14.54
C VAL A 27 -13.09 -3.85 14.01
N LEU A 28 -12.76 -2.88 14.88
CA LEU A 28 -12.35 -1.55 14.44
C LEU A 28 -13.41 -0.99 13.47
N GLY A 29 -13.00 -0.48 12.31
CA GLY A 29 -13.94 -0.12 11.24
C GLY A 29 -14.14 -1.19 10.17
N TRP A 30 -13.75 -2.45 10.44
CA TRP A 30 -13.87 -3.55 9.50
C TRP A 30 -15.15 -4.34 9.72
N GLU A 31 -15.79 -4.71 8.61
CA GLU A 31 -16.88 -5.70 8.63
C GLU A 31 -16.36 -7.06 8.19
N LEU A 32 -16.69 -8.09 8.92
CA LEU A 32 -16.33 -9.47 8.64
C LEU A 32 -17.44 -10.43 9.05
N VAL A 33 -17.37 -11.65 8.54
CA VAL A 33 -18.32 -12.71 8.83
C VAL A 33 -17.68 -13.71 9.78
N VAL A 34 -18.37 -14.00 10.87
CA VAL A 34 -17.99 -15.00 11.88
C VAL A 34 -19.07 -16.08 11.98
N LYS A 35 -18.74 -17.20 12.61
CA LYS A 35 -19.73 -18.23 12.93
C LYS A 35 -20.65 -17.71 14.03
N LYS A 36 -21.96 -17.94 13.88
CA LYS A 36 -22.95 -17.49 14.83
C LYS A 36 -22.73 -18.09 16.22
N GLY A 37 -22.69 -17.21 17.23
CA GLY A 37 -22.45 -17.59 18.62
C GLY A 37 -20.99 -17.94 18.94
N GLU A 38 -20.04 -17.76 18.04
CA GLU A 38 -18.61 -17.96 18.29
C GLU A 38 -18.02 -16.87 19.17
N PHE A 39 -18.52 -15.64 19.05
CA PHE A 39 -18.08 -14.47 19.79
C PHE A 39 -19.25 -13.75 20.47
N LYS A 40 -18.93 -12.88 21.43
CA LYS A 40 -19.87 -11.93 22.06
C LYS A 40 -19.39 -10.50 21.81
N GLU A 41 -20.34 -9.56 21.77
CA GLU A 41 -20.00 -8.14 21.77
C GLU A 41 -19.18 -7.79 23.01
N GLY A 42 -18.11 -7.00 22.83
CA GLY A 42 -17.14 -6.66 23.87
C GLY A 42 -16.04 -7.70 24.10
N GLU A 43 -16.13 -8.90 23.52
CA GLU A 43 -15.11 -9.94 23.66
C GLU A 43 -13.83 -9.61 22.86
N LEU A 44 -12.67 -10.00 23.40
CA LEU A 44 -11.39 -9.87 22.69
C LEU A 44 -11.21 -11.06 21.73
N CYS A 45 -10.73 -10.75 20.55
CA CYS A 45 -10.36 -11.71 19.51
C CYS A 45 -8.99 -11.39 18.94
N VAL A 46 -8.40 -12.34 18.23
CA VAL A 46 -7.26 -12.09 17.34
C VAL A 46 -7.80 -11.77 15.96
N TYR A 47 -7.74 -10.50 15.60
CA TYR A 47 -8.15 -10.03 14.28
C TYR A 47 -6.96 -10.05 13.31
N CYS A 48 -7.12 -10.77 12.20
CA CYS A 48 -6.15 -10.81 11.09
C CYS A 48 -6.68 -10.03 9.90
N GLU A 49 -5.95 -8.99 9.49
CA GLU A 49 -6.34 -8.11 8.40
C GLU A 49 -6.26 -8.78 7.02
N ILE A 50 -6.98 -8.23 6.04
CA ILE A 50 -6.79 -8.58 4.62
C ILE A 50 -5.34 -8.31 4.19
N ASP A 51 -4.85 -9.06 3.20
CA ASP A 51 -3.47 -9.11 2.73
C ASP A 51 -2.48 -9.76 3.71
N SER A 52 -2.96 -10.36 4.78
CA SER A 52 -2.18 -11.26 5.62
C SER A 52 -2.06 -12.62 4.95
N VAL A 53 -0.87 -13.21 5.04
CA VAL A 53 -0.61 -14.61 4.68
C VAL A 53 -0.29 -15.38 5.96
N LEU A 54 -1.15 -16.32 6.31
CA LEU A 54 -1.01 -17.16 7.48
C LEU A 54 -0.01 -18.30 7.19
N PRO A 55 0.69 -18.83 8.19
CA PRO A 55 1.59 -19.96 7.99
C PRO A 55 0.81 -21.26 7.67
N ASP A 56 1.45 -22.18 6.95
CA ASP A 56 0.90 -23.51 6.67
C ASP A 56 0.88 -24.35 7.96
N LYS A 57 -0.23 -24.26 8.69
CA LYS A 57 -0.49 -24.98 9.95
C LYS A 57 -1.90 -25.56 9.94
N PRO A 58 -2.15 -26.69 10.65
CA PRO A 58 -3.47 -27.36 10.62
C PRO A 58 -4.65 -26.45 10.96
N GLN A 59 -4.48 -25.52 11.90
CA GLN A 59 -5.56 -24.57 12.28
C GLN A 59 -5.96 -23.59 11.18
N PHE A 60 -5.15 -23.42 10.13
CA PHE A 60 -5.39 -22.55 8.99
C PHE A 60 -5.69 -23.30 7.70
N GLU A 61 -5.89 -24.61 7.77
CA GLU A 61 -6.10 -25.49 6.61
C GLU A 61 -7.23 -25.02 5.69
N PHE A 62 -8.29 -24.42 6.23
CA PHE A 62 -9.41 -23.89 5.47
C PHE A 62 -9.04 -22.75 4.48
N LEU A 63 -7.82 -22.20 4.59
CA LEU A 63 -7.28 -21.18 3.67
C LEU A 63 -6.33 -21.76 2.62
N ARG A 64 -6.06 -23.06 2.60
CA ARG A 64 -5.08 -23.69 1.69
C ARG A 64 -5.34 -23.37 0.22
N GLU A 65 -6.61 -23.48 -0.23
CA GLU A 65 -6.99 -23.15 -1.61
C GLU A 65 -6.70 -21.68 -1.98
N ARG A 66 -6.64 -20.81 -1.01
CA ARG A 66 -6.29 -19.38 -1.15
C ARG A 66 -4.83 -19.11 -0.85
N LYS A 67 -3.99 -20.14 -0.81
CA LYS A 67 -2.57 -20.05 -0.45
C LYS A 67 -2.36 -19.30 0.88
N PHE A 68 -3.23 -19.58 1.85
CA PHE A 68 -3.26 -18.98 3.19
C PHE A 68 -3.41 -17.43 3.21
N ARG A 69 -3.76 -16.82 2.08
CA ARG A 69 -4.00 -15.37 2.00
C ARG A 69 -5.41 -15.01 2.42
N ILE A 70 -5.53 -14.04 3.32
CA ILE A 70 -6.81 -13.41 3.67
C ILE A 70 -7.12 -12.33 2.62
N ARG A 71 -8.30 -12.44 1.99
CA ARG A 71 -8.80 -11.51 0.98
C ARG A 71 -10.16 -10.99 1.36
N THR A 72 -10.58 -9.89 0.74
CA THR A 72 -11.98 -9.48 0.75
C THR A 72 -12.82 -10.53 0.03
N ILE A 73 -13.85 -11.02 0.71
CA ILE A 73 -14.80 -12.01 0.17
C ILE A 73 -16.24 -11.58 0.45
N LYS A 74 -17.19 -12.22 -0.21
CA LYS A 74 -18.61 -12.02 0.02
C LYS A 74 -19.27 -13.34 0.41
N LEU A 75 -19.91 -13.38 1.57
CA LEU A 75 -20.60 -14.57 2.11
C LEU A 75 -22.07 -14.22 2.36
N ARG A 76 -22.99 -14.96 1.73
CA ARG A 76 -24.43 -14.67 1.83
C ARG A 76 -24.81 -13.20 1.61
N GLY A 77 -24.11 -12.52 0.69
CA GLY A 77 -24.37 -11.10 0.41
C GLY A 77 -23.57 -10.12 1.28
N GLN A 78 -23.04 -10.55 2.45
CA GLN A 78 -22.23 -9.73 3.35
C GLN A 78 -20.76 -9.74 2.93
N ILE A 79 -20.15 -8.55 2.88
CA ILE A 79 -18.70 -8.40 2.69
C ILE A 79 -17.97 -8.83 3.96
N SER A 80 -16.86 -9.54 3.81
CA SER A 80 -15.98 -9.96 4.90
C SER A 80 -14.54 -9.57 4.59
N GLN A 81 -13.97 -8.73 5.44
CA GLN A 81 -12.63 -8.16 5.31
C GLN A 81 -11.77 -8.47 6.53
N GLY A 82 -11.12 -9.61 6.52
CA GLY A 82 -10.34 -10.13 7.63
C GLY A 82 -10.93 -11.41 8.21
N ILE A 83 -10.27 -11.93 9.23
CA ILE A 83 -10.72 -13.11 9.99
C ILE A 83 -10.48 -12.85 11.47
N CYS A 84 -11.46 -13.18 12.32
CA CYS A 84 -11.31 -13.27 13.76
C CYS A 84 -11.06 -14.71 14.18
N PHE A 85 -10.15 -14.88 15.12
CA PHE A 85 -9.91 -16.13 15.84
C PHE A 85 -10.09 -15.91 17.34
N PRO A 86 -10.52 -16.93 18.10
CA PRO A 86 -10.48 -16.90 19.55
C PRO A 86 -9.04 -16.70 20.06
N LEU A 87 -8.86 -16.14 21.24
CA LEU A 87 -7.53 -15.94 21.83
C LEU A 87 -6.72 -17.23 21.99
N SER A 88 -7.41 -18.38 22.04
CA SER A 88 -6.78 -19.73 22.08
C SER A 88 -5.94 -20.06 20.84
N ILE A 89 -6.03 -19.27 19.74
CA ILE A 89 -5.17 -19.42 18.58
C ILE A 89 -3.71 -19.02 18.84
N LEU A 90 -3.48 -18.22 19.89
CA LEU A 90 -2.15 -17.74 20.24
C LEU A 90 -1.28 -18.90 20.71
N PRO A 91 0.01 -18.91 20.36
CA PRO A 91 0.95 -19.89 20.90
C PRO A 91 1.03 -19.83 22.43
N GLU A 92 1.32 -20.98 23.05
CA GLU A 92 1.58 -21.05 24.50
C GLU A 92 2.67 -20.06 24.91
N GLY A 93 2.47 -19.39 26.05
CA GLY A 93 3.40 -18.41 26.60
C GLY A 93 3.21 -16.98 26.08
N ILE A 94 2.34 -16.73 25.12
CA ILE A 94 2.00 -15.37 24.72
C ILE A 94 1.04 -14.77 25.73
N LYS A 95 1.52 -13.74 26.44
CA LYS A 95 0.67 -12.96 27.36
C LYS A 95 -0.21 -12.01 26.55
N VAL A 96 -1.47 -11.97 26.92
CA VAL A 96 -2.44 -11.00 26.37
C VAL A 96 -2.37 -9.73 27.21
N ASP A 97 -1.75 -8.68 26.66
CA ASP A 97 -1.59 -7.40 27.35
C ASP A 97 -2.84 -6.49 27.18
N GLY A 98 -3.66 -6.76 26.16
CA GLY A 98 -4.90 -6.03 25.93
C GLY A 98 -5.17 -5.72 24.46
N GLU A 99 -6.18 -4.90 24.25
CA GLU A 99 -6.60 -4.45 22.92
C GLU A 99 -5.50 -3.64 22.23
N GLY A 100 -5.30 -3.85 20.94
CA GLY A 100 -4.27 -3.18 20.12
C GLY A 100 -2.91 -3.89 20.13
N GLN A 101 -2.70 -4.95 20.93
CA GLN A 101 -1.46 -5.72 20.95
C GLN A 101 -1.18 -6.36 19.58
N ASP A 102 0.02 -6.14 19.03
CA ASP A 102 0.46 -6.77 17.78
C ASP A 102 0.89 -8.21 18.03
N VAL A 103 0.25 -9.16 17.37
CA VAL A 103 0.56 -10.59 17.44
C VAL A 103 1.02 -11.17 16.10
N THR A 104 1.34 -10.30 15.13
CA THR A 104 1.75 -10.66 13.77
C THR A 104 2.92 -11.66 13.79
N VAL A 105 3.99 -11.32 14.52
CA VAL A 105 5.20 -12.14 14.59
C VAL A 105 4.94 -13.43 15.38
N ALA A 106 4.19 -13.35 16.48
CA ALA A 106 3.87 -14.50 17.31
C ALA A 106 3.12 -15.60 16.55
N LEU A 107 2.22 -15.19 15.64
CA LEU A 107 1.48 -16.11 14.77
C LEU A 107 2.26 -16.55 13.53
N GLY A 108 3.40 -15.92 13.21
CA GLY A 108 4.17 -16.17 12.01
C GLY A 108 3.50 -15.63 10.73
N ILE A 109 2.68 -14.59 10.86
CA ILE A 109 1.95 -13.99 9.75
C ILE A 109 2.87 -13.06 8.97
N THR A 110 2.77 -13.12 7.64
CA THR A 110 3.52 -12.25 6.72
C THR A 110 2.58 -11.44 5.85
N LYS A 111 3.09 -10.33 5.31
CA LYS A 111 2.34 -9.51 4.37
C LYS A 111 2.33 -10.18 3.00
N TYR A 112 1.17 -10.25 2.38
CA TYR A 112 1.09 -10.61 0.97
C TYR A 112 1.75 -9.52 0.13
N GLU A 113 2.75 -9.91 -0.63
CA GLU A 113 3.34 -9.07 -1.66
C GLU A 113 3.01 -9.70 -3.01
N PRO A 114 2.15 -9.07 -3.82
CA PRO A 114 1.94 -9.55 -5.18
C PRO A 114 3.32 -9.60 -5.85
N TYR A 115 3.54 -10.64 -6.64
CA TYR A 115 4.77 -10.80 -7.43
C TYR A 115 4.94 -9.57 -8.30
N GLN A 116 5.74 -8.62 -7.82
CA GLN A 116 5.94 -7.35 -8.51
C GLN A 116 6.76 -7.63 -9.77
N GLU A 117 6.31 -7.12 -10.91
CA GLU A 117 7.12 -7.11 -12.14
C GLU A 117 8.50 -6.44 -11.93
N ASP A 118 8.61 -5.58 -10.92
CA ASP A 118 9.88 -5.04 -10.40
C ASP A 118 10.88 -6.14 -10.06
N LEU A 119 10.43 -7.32 -9.60
CA LEU A 119 11.30 -8.47 -9.35
C LEU A 119 11.75 -9.14 -10.65
N ARG A 120 11.06 -9.01 -11.77
CA ARG A 120 11.60 -9.48 -13.06
C ARG A 120 12.78 -8.63 -13.52
N CYS A 121 12.76 -7.35 -13.26
CA CYS A 121 13.96 -6.50 -13.39
C CYS A 121 15.00 -6.85 -12.31
N ALA A 122 14.56 -7.21 -11.09
CA ALA A 122 15.43 -7.61 -9.98
C ALA A 122 15.94 -9.05 -10.10
N THR A 123 15.27 -9.96 -10.80
CA THR A 123 15.78 -11.34 -11.02
C THR A 123 16.94 -11.40 -12.00
N GLN A 124 17.15 -10.37 -12.81
CA GLN A 124 18.46 -10.21 -13.48
C GLN A 124 19.58 -9.85 -12.47
N VAL A 125 19.24 -9.29 -11.31
CA VAL A 125 20.17 -8.91 -10.22
C VAL A 125 20.75 -10.12 -9.47
N ASN A 126 20.06 -11.24 -9.45
CA ASN A 126 20.54 -12.47 -8.79
C ASN A 126 21.30 -13.44 -9.69
N LYS A 127 21.54 -13.11 -10.96
CA LYS A 127 22.50 -13.85 -11.77
C LYS A 127 23.90 -13.59 -11.24
N LEU A 128 24.50 -14.59 -10.61
CA LEU A 128 25.90 -14.60 -10.30
C LEU A 128 26.67 -14.49 -11.63
N TYR A 129 27.40 -13.40 -11.79
CA TYR A 129 28.16 -13.15 -13.00
C TYR A 129 29.54 -13.76 -12.82
N TYR A 130 29.68 -14.97 -13.30
CA TYR A 130 31.00 -15.58 -13.39
C TYR A 130 31.69 -15.11 -14.67
N PRO A 131 32.97 -14.69 -14.60
CA PRO A 131 33.75 -14.40 -15.80
C PRO A 131 33.68 -15.55 -16.81
N SER A 132 33.67 -15.24 -18.08
CA SER A 132 33.51 -16.23 -19.17
C SER A 132 34.57 -17.34 -19.17
N TRP A 133 35.74 -17.06 -18.60
CA TRP A 133 36.82 -18.04 -18.47
C TRP A 133 36.61 -19.12 -17.41
N ILE A 134 35.57 -18.99 -16.52
CA ILE A 134 35.27 -20.02 -15.53
C ILE A 134 34.36 -21.06 -16.16
N PRO A 135 34.77 -22.34 -16.24
CA PRO A 135 33.98 -23.43 -16.78
C PRO A 135 32.68 -23.64 -15.99
N GLU A 136 31.63 -24.10 -16.67
CA GLU A 136 30.30 -24.26 -16.08
C GLU A 136 30.27 -25.28 -14.94
N SER A 137 31.11 -26.31 -15.00
CA SER A 137 31.31 -27.31 -13.95
C SER A 137 31.81 -26.68 -12.64
N ILE A 138 32.73 -25.73 -12.75
CA ILE A 138 33.32 -25.01 -11.62
C ILE A 138 32.29 -24.01 -11.08
N ARG A 139 31.47 -23.37 -11.91
CA ARG A 139 30.39 -22.46 -11.47
C ARG A 139 29.38 -23.17 -10.55
N LYS A 140 29.03 -24.43 -10.85
CA LYS A 140 28.13 -25.25 -10.02
C LYS A 140 28.70 -25.53 -8.62
N ILE A 141 30.04 -25.72 -8.52
CA ILE A 141 30.73 -25.95 -7.24
C ILE A 141 30.80 -24.64 -6.46
N LEU A 142 31.18 -23.54 -7.10
CA LEU A 142 31.28 -22.21 -6.50
C LEU A 142 29.91 -21.72 -5.96
N HIS A 143 28.81 -22.17 -6.56
CA HIS A 143 27.45 -21.89 -6.07
C HIS A 143 27.15 -22.43 -4.67
N ARG A 144 27.89 -23.46 -4.21
CA ARG A 144 27.70 -24.05 -2.87
C ARG A 144 28.28 -23.19 -1.72
N PHE A 145 29.22 -22.31 -2.02
CA PHE A 145 29.90 -21.51 -0.99
C PHE A 145 29.28 -20.12 -0.85
N GLY A 146 28.67 -19.83 0.30
CA GLY A 146 27.94 -18.59 0.57
C GLY A 146 28.79 -17.31 0.43
N PHE A 147 30.08 -17.37 0.83
CA PHE A 147 30.99 -16.22 0.69
C PHE A 147 31.38 -15.95 -0.75
N ILE A 148 31.47 -16.99 -1.58
CA ILE A 148 31.77 -16.87 -3.02
C ILE A 148 30.57 -16.27 -3.76
N ARG A 149 29.34 -16.61 -3.37
CA ARG A 149 28.12 -15.94 -3.88
C ARG A 149 28.16 -14.44 -3.61
N LYS A 150 28.69 -14.02 -2.47
CA LYS A 150 28.81 -12.60 -2.11
C LYS A 150 29.82 -11.87 -3.02
N PHE A 151 30.89 -12.56 -3.44
CA PHE A 151 31.94 -12.01 -4.29
C PHE A 151 31.51 -11.90 -5.77
N PHE A 152 30.82 -12.93 -6.28
CA PHE A 152 30.30 -12.95 -7.66
C PHE A 152 28.86 -12.46 -7.77
N ARG A 153 28.28 -11.97 -6.66
CA ARG A 153 27.02 -11.25 -6.70
C ARG A 153 27.25 -10.01 -7.54
N ASN A 154 26.65 -9.99 -8.72
CA ASN A 154 26.69 -8.79 -9.54
C ASN A 154 26.09 -7.68 -8.66
N ASN A 155 26.92 -6.75 -8.21
CA ASN A 155 26.46 -5.49 -7.66
C ASN A 155 25.88 -4.70 -8.85
N SER A 156 24.75 -5.16 -9.32
CA SER A 156 24.03 -4.61 -10.47
C SER A 156 23.48 -3.23 -10.16
N GLY A 157 24.22 -2.42 -9.45
CA GLY A 157 23.98 -0.98 -9.32
C GLY A 157 22.56 -0.56 -8.87
N GLN A 158 21.68 -1.50 -8.56
CA GLN A 158 20.38 -1.20 -7.96
C GLN A 158 20.58 -0.83 -6.50
N LYS A 159 20.24 0.40 -6.19
CA LYS A 159 20.31 0.93 -4.84
C LYS A 159 18.98 0.68 -4.15
N SER A 160 19.01 0.55 -2.82
CA SER A 160 17.80 0.63 -2.02
C SER A 160 17.14 1.99 -2.20
N PHE A 161 15.83 2.05 -2.03
CA PHE A 161 15.07 3.30 -2.03
C PHE A 161 15.74 4.34 -1.12
N PRO A 162 15.89 5.61 -1.53
CA PRO A 162 16.58 6.64 -0.75
C PRO A 162 15.94 6.84 0.62
N SER A 163 16.71 6.69 1.69
CA SER A 163 16.21 6.81 3.08
C SER A 163 15.72 8.22 3.44
N LEU A 164 16.14 9.23 2.69
CA LEU A 164 15.71 10.63 2.86
C LEU A 164 14.28 10.87 2.40
N ILE A 165 13.73 10.01 1.54
CA ILE A 165 12.38 10.14 0.99
C ILE A 165 11.46 9.15 1.71
N PRO A 166 10.26 9.56 2.17
CA PRO A 166 9.29 8.65 2.75
C PRO A 166 8.70 7.71 1.68
N LYS A 167 8.34 6.49 2.09
CA LYS A 167 7.55 5.59 1.24
C LYS A 167 6.09 6.05 1.16
N THR A 168 5.38 5.61 0.13
CA THR A 168 4.06 6.10 -0.26
C THR A 168 2.88 5.28 0.29
N ASP A 169 3.08 4.46 1.32
CA ASP A 169 1.96 3.70 1.90
C ASP A 169 1.03 4.63 2.70
N GLU A 170 -0.26 4.60 2.36
CA GLU A 170 -1.30 5.26 3.14
C GLU A 170 -1.99 4.25 4.05
N THR A 171 -2.33 4.66 5.27
CA THR A 171 -3.07 3.83 6.22
C THR A 171 -4.53 3.71 5.81
N ARG A 172 -5.16 2.58 6.04
CA ARG A 172 -6.59 2.39 5.77
C ARG A 172 -7.43 3.06 6.84
N VAL A 173 -8.53 3.69 6.42
CA VAL A 173 -9.43 4.43 7.32
C VAL A 173 -10.01 3.56 8.44
N GLN A 174 -10.20 2.28 8.22
CA GLN A 174 -10.83 1.36 9.17
C GLN A 174 -10.11 1.23 10.53
N VAL A 175 -8.85 1.64 10.60
CA VAL A 175 -8.05 1.60 11.84
C VAL A 175 -7.80 2.99 12.41
N LEU A 176 -8.50 4.02 11.92
CA LEU A 176 -8.20 5.42 12.20
C LEU A 176 -9.36 6.17 12.89
N GLN A 177 -10.23 5.49 13.64
CA GLN A 177 -11.32 6.19 14.36
C GLN A 177 -10.80 7.33 15.25
N PRO A 178 -9.72 7.17 16.03
CA PRO A 178 -9.18 8.27 16.84
C PRO A 178 -8.73 9.48 16.02
N LEU A 179 -8.25 9.28 14.77
CA LEU A 179 -7.93 10.36 13.86
C LEU A 179 -9.18 11.08 13.39
N LEU A 180 -10.23 10.34 13.04
CA LEU A 180 -11.49 10.92 12.58
C LEU A 180 -12.14 11.74 13.69
N ASP A 181 -12.15 11.24 14.93
CA ASP A 181 -12.68 11.95 16.09
C ASP A 181 -11.92 13.28 16.35
N LYS A 182 -10.58 13.25 16.24
CA LYS A 182 -9.74 14.44 16.47
C LYS A 182 -9.87 15.50 15.37
N TYR A 183 -10.03 15.06 14.11
CA TYR A 183 -10.01 15.92 12.93
C TYR A 183 -11.37 16.09 12.26
N GLU A 184 -12.47 15.69 12.93
CA GLU A 184 -13.82 15.97 12.45
C GLU A 184 -13.97 17.47 12.12
N GLY A 185 -14.66 17.77 11.03
CA GLY A 185 -14.86 19.15 10.59
C GLY A 185 -13.68 19.78 9.83
N THR A 186 -12.55 19.08 9.71
CA THR A 186 -11.39 19.61 8.99
C THR A 186 -11.65 19.69 7.49
N PRO A 187 -11.35 20.85 6.83
CA PRO A 187 -11.41 20.97 5.38
C PRO A 187 -10.38 20.06 4.70
N CYS A 188 -10.86 19.14 3.87
CA CYS A 188 -10.09 18.16 3.13
C CYS A 188 -10.33 18.25 1.63
N TYR A 189 -9.50 17.56 0.86
CA TYR A 189 -9.76 17.20 -0.52
C TYR A 189 -9.66 15.68 -0.67
N VAL A 190 -10.38 15.17 -1.66
CA VAL A 190 -10.46 13.73 -1.93
C VAL A 190 -9.97 13.46 -3.33
N THR A 191 -8.97 12.61 -3.47
CA THR A 191 -8.43 12.16 -4.75
C THR A 191 -8.76 10.70 -5.02
N GLU A 192 -8.80 10.33 -6.29
CA GLU A 192 -8.91 8.93 -6.68
C GLU A 192 -7.62 8.19 -6.31
N LYS A 193 -7.76 7.04 -5.68
CA LYS A 193 -6.68 6.08 -5.53
C LYS A 193 -6.58 5.29 -6.83
N LEU A 194 -5.51 5.53 -7.58
CA LEU A 194 -5.25 4.82 -8.83
C LEU A 194 -4.58 3.47 -8.56
N ASP A 195 -4.98 2.46 -9.32
CA ASP A 195 -4.39 1.14 -9.32
C ASP A 195 -3.30 1.05 -10.40
N GLY A 196 -2.07 1.15 -9.98
CA GLY A 196 -0.90 1.16 -10.84
C GLY A 196 0.35 0.69 -10.13
N SER A 197 1.45 1.31 -10.43
CA SER A 197 2.73 1.07 -9.77
C SER A 197 3.32 2.36 -9.24
N SER A 198 3.63 2.39 -7.95
CA SER A 198 4.20 3.56 -7.31
C SER A 198 5.52 3.96 -7.94
N ILE A 199 5.63 5.22 -8.34
CA ILE A 199 6.85 5.84 -8.87
C ILE A 199 7.25 7.02 -7.99
N THR A 200 8.56 7.15 -7.75
CA THR A 200 9.13 8.34 -7.11
C THR A 200 10.22 8.90 -8.00
N ILE A 201 10.10 10.17 -8.34
CA ILE A 201 11.08 10.91 -9.13
C ILE A 201 11.69 11.95 -8.20
N TYR A 202 13.01 12.01 -8.12
CA TYR A 202 13.68 12.90 -7.19
C TYR A 202 14.87 13.63 -7.81
N GLN A 203 15.16 14.78 -7.23
CA GLN A 203 16.42 15.51 -7.42
C GLN A 203 17.00 15.80 -6.04
N ILE A 204 18.18 15.25 -5.75
CA ILE A 204 18.87 15.43 -4.46
C ILE A 204 20.34 15.69 -4.74
N ASN A 205 20.89 16.79 -4.19
CA ASN A 205 22.27 17.23 -4.41
C ASN A 205 22.62 17.29 -5.90
N GLY A 206 21.71 17.78 -6.74
CA GLY A 206 21.85 17.90 -8.18
C GLY A 206 21.80 16.56 -8.94
N LYS A 207 21.57 15.43 -8.27
CA LYS A 207 21.38 14.11 -8.90
C LYS A 207 19.91 13.84 -9.10
N PHE A 208 19.55 13.52 -10.33
CA PHE A 208 18.21 13.09 -10.70
C PHE A 208 18.10 11.57 -10.62
N GLY A 209 16.99 11.04 -10.12
CA GLY A 209 16.76 9.61 -9.99
C GLY A 209 15.31 9.23 -10.05
N VAL A 210 15.06 7.95 -10.31
CA VAL A 210 13.72 7.35 -10.43
C VAL A 210 13.67 6.08 -9.60
N CYS A 211 12.68 5.96 -8.76
CA CYS A 211 12.46 4.76 -7.95
C CYS A 211 11.13 4.10 -8.29
N SER A 212 11.09 2.80 -8.20
CA SER A 212 9.86 2.04 -7.95
C SER A 212 9.50 2.11 -6.45
N ARG A 213 8.52 1.35 -6.01
CA ARG A 213 8.07 1.33 -4.61
C ARG A 213 9.20 1.09 -3.60
N ASN A 214 10.21 0.28 -3.94
CA ASN A 214 11.23 -0.17 -2.99
C ASN A 214 12.67 0.02 -3.45
N ILE A 215 12.89 0.38 -4.71
CA ILE A 215 14.20 0.31 -5.36
C ILE A 215 14.48 1.61 -6.11
N ASP A 216 15.70 2.15 -5.95
CA ASP A 216 16.27 3.20 -6.80
C ASP A 216 16.74 2.56 -8.10
N LEU A 217 16.08 2.90 -9.19
CA LEU A 217 16.24 2.24 -10.50
C LEU A 217 17.45 2.78 -11.26
N LYS A 218 18.25 1.88 -11.78
CA LYS A 218 19.30 2.28 -12.74
C LYS A 218 18.65 2.85 -14.00
N ARG A 219 19.22 3.94 -14.52
CA ARG A 219 18.76 4.55 -15.79
C ARG A 219 18.86 3.54 -16.93
N ASP A 220 17.73 3.17 -17.48
CA ASP A 220 17.59 2.23 -18.58
C ASP A 220 16.31 2.56 -19.36
N LYS A 221 16.46 2.87 -20.66
CA LYS A 221 15.33 3.17 -21.56
C LYS A 221 14.36 1.98 -21.77
N ASN A 222 14.80 0.76 -21.49
CA ASN A 222 13.96 -0.44 -21.57
C ASN A 222 13.16 -0.68 -20.28
N ASN A 223 13.46 0.04 -19.21
CA ASN A 223 12.69 0.01 -17.98
C ASN A 223 11.49 0.95 -18.12
N LYS A 224 10.27 0.48 -17.90
CA LYS A 224 9.03 1.23 -18.07
C LYS A 224 9.01 2.55 -17.30
N TYR A 225 9.51 2.58 -16.06
CA TYR A 225 9.59 3.79 -15.24
C TYR A 225 10.48 4.85 -15.90
N TRP A 226 11.70 4.44 -16.28
CA TRP A 226 12.64 5.34 -16.94
C TRP A 226 12.19 5.73 -18.34
N ALA A 227 11.57 4.79 -19.09
CA ALA A 227 11.04 5.09 -20.42
C ALA A 227 10.01 6.23 -20.37
N THR A 228 9.02 6.14 -19.45
CA THR A 228 8.01 7.18 -19.27
C THR A 228 8.62 8.51 -18.79
N VAL A 229 9.58 8.47 -17.86
CA VAL A 229 10.27 9.67 -17.37
C VAL A 229 11.05 10.36 -18.49
N LEU A 230 11.68 9.59 -19.38
CA LEU A 230 12.41 10.13 -20.54
C LEU A 230 11.46 10.66 -21.61
N GLU A 231 10.36 9.99 -21.89
CA GLU A 231 9.31 10.42 -22.83
C GLU A 231 8.70 11.76 -22.41
N HIS A 232 8.44 11.94 -21.11
CA HIS A 232 7.94 13.18 -20.51
C HIS A 232 9.01 14.27 -20.32
N ASP A 233 10.29 13.97 -20.61
CA ASP A 233 11.43 14.89 -20.41
C ASP A 233 11.52 15.45 -18.99
N LEU A 234 11.21 14.62 -18.00
CA LEU A 234 11.06 15.06 -16.60
C LEU A 234 12.38 15.54 -15.99
N GLU A 235 13.52 14.98 -16.39
CA GLU A 235 14.82 15.43 -15.86
C GLU A 235 15.09 16.91 -16.19
N ARG A 236 14.82 17.34 -17.44
CA ARG A 236 15.00 18.74 -17.85
C ARG A 236 13.94 19.64 -17.20
N LYS A 237 12.69 19.17 -17.13
CA LYS A 237 11.59 19.90 -16.49
C LYS A 237 11.87 20.13 -14.99
N PHE A 238 12.33 19.09 -14.26
CA PHE A 238 12.71 19.20 -12.84
C PHE A 238 13.82 20.23 -12.64
N LYS A 239 14.88 20.15 -13.44
CA LYS A 239 15.98 21.11 -13.39
C LYS A 239 15.52 22.55 -13.63
N LYS A 240 14.57 22.74 -14.56
CA LYS A 240 14.00 24.07 -14.89
C LYS A 240 13.13 24.61 -13.76
N VAL A 241 12.26 23.78 -13.17
CA VAL A 241 11.26 24.20 -12.19
C VAL A 241 11.87 24.29 -10.79
N PHE A 242 12.66 23.31 -10.38
CA PHE A 242 13.20 23.24 -9.03
C PHE A 242 14.62 23.78 -8.89
N GLY A 243 15.37 24.00 -9.99
CA GLY A 243 16.72 24.52 -9.93
C GLY A 243 17.65 23.64 -9.10
N LYS A 244 18.06 24.13 -7.91
CA LYS A 244 18.95 23.44 -6.96
C LYS A 244 18.21 22.83 -5.75
N PHE A 245 16.89 22.94 -5.70
CA PHE A 245 16.12 22.41 -4.56
C PHE A 245 16.15 20.88 -4.56
N ASP A 246 16.28 20.31 -3.36
CA ASP A 246 16.20 18.88 -3.14
C ASP A 246 14.74 18.48 -2.94
N VAL A 247 14.16 17.82 -3.95
CA VAL A 247 12.73 17.49 -4.00
C VAL A 247 12.49 16.08 -4.48
N ALA A 248 11.35 15.52 -4.09
CA ALA A 248 10.82 14.30 -4.64
C ALA A 248 9.34 14.49 -5.01
N MET A 249 8.95 14.02 -6.17
CA MET A 249 7.56 13.88 -6.57
C MET A 249 7.20 12.40 -6.61
N GLN A 250 6.09 12.07 -5.97
CA GLN A 250 5.60 10.70 -5.88
C GLN A 250 4.28 10.60 -6.61
N GLY A 251 4.12 9.54 -7.39
CA GLY A 251 2.97 9.35 -8.26
C GLY A 251 2.64 7.88 -8.48
N GLU A 252 1.62 7.65 -9.26
CA GLU A 252 1.22 6.34 -9.75
C GLU A 252 1.49 6.27 -11.25
N LEU A 253 2.28 5.28 -11.67
CA LEU A 253 2.53 4.92 -13.05
C LEU A 253 1.44 3.95 -13.48
N ILE A 254 0.67 4.32 -14.52
CA ILE A 254 -0.42 3.50 -15.06
C ILE A 254 -0.29 3.36 -16.58
N GLY A 255 -0.99 2.40 -17.15
CA GLY A 255 -1.04 2.19 -18.60
C GLY A 255 -0.57 0.80 -19.03
N GLU A 256 -0.09 0.70 -20.27
CA GLU A 256 0.25 -0.57 -20.90
C GLU A 256 1.32 -1.34 -20.12
N GLY A 257 0.99 -2.59 -19.78
CA GLY A 257 1.87 -3.49 -19.03
C GLY A 257 2.02 -3.13 -17.54
N ILE A 258 1.16 -2.29 -16.98
CA ILE A 258 1.08 -1.97 -15.56
C ILE A 258 -0.27 -2.48 -15.03
N GLN A 259 -0.27 -3.33 -14.00
CA GLN A 259 -1.45 -3.85 -13.29
C GLN A 259 -2.62 -4.26 -14.21
N GLY A 260 -2.29 -4.88 -15.37
CA GLY A 260 -3.28 -5.28 -16.37
C GLY A 260 -3.95 -4.14 -17.14
N ASN A 261 -3.47 -2.90 -17.00
CA ASN A 261 -3.99 -1.71 -17.67
C ASN A 261 -5.52 -1.58 -17.60
N LYS A 262 -6.05 -1.64 -16.39
CA LYS A 262 -7.51 -1.59 -16.13
C LYS A 262 -8.16 -0.34 -16.74
N TYR A 263 -7.42 0.77 -16.80
CA TYR A 263 -7.87 2.06 -17.35
C TYR A 263 -7.85 2.14 -18.88
N LYS A 264 -7.29 1.14 -19.57
CA LYS A 264 -7.16 1.09 -21.05
C LYS A 264 -6.43 2.31 -21.64
N ILE A 265 -5.44 2.81 -20.94
CA ILE A 265 -4.59 3.93 -21.38
C ILE A 265 -3.60 3.41 -22.43
N LYS A 266 -3.46 4.14 -23.54
CA LYS A 266 -2.40 3.88 -24.53
C LYS A 266 -1.07 4.39 -24.00
N GLY A 267 -0.02 3.60 -24.14
CA GLY A 267 1.27 3.92 -23.56
C GLY A 267 1.25 3.87 -22.04
N GLN A 268 2.06 4.71 -21.43
CA GLN A 268 2.18 4.84 -19.98
C GLN A 268 2.09 6.29 -19.57
N ASP A 269 1.60 6.54 -18.35
CA ASP A 269 1.40 7.89 -17.85
C ASP A 269 1.63 7.95 -16.34
N ILE A 270 2.01 9.12 -15.84
CA ILE A 270 2.30 9.34 -14.41
C ILE A 270 1.28 10.32 -13.86
N TYR A 271 0.66 9.95 -12.74
CA TYR A 271 -0.25 10.81 -11.98
C TYR A 271 0.33 11.09 -10.61
N PHE A 272 0.81 12.33 -10.40
CA PHE A 272 1.44 12.72 -9.15
C PHE A 272 0.42 12.94 -8.04
N PHE A 273 0.78 12.51 -6.81
CA PHE A 273 -0.05 12.68 -5.62
C PHE A 273 0.69 13.26 -4.42
N ASN A 274 2.03 13.33 -4.44
CA ASN A 274 2.83 13.98 -3.42
C ASN A 274 3.96 14.82 -4.04
N LEU A 275 4.20 15.98 -3.44
CA LEU A 275 5.43 16.74 -3.51
C LEU A 275 6.10 16.69 -2.15
N TYR A 276 7.39 16.38 -2.09
CA TYR A 276 8.15 16.28 -0.85
C TYR A 276 9.43 17.10 -0.92
N TYR A 277 9.59 18.02 0.01
CA TYR A 277 10.78 18.84 0.19
C TYR A 277 11.75 18.09 1.09
N VAL A 278 12.87 17.62 0.50
CA VAL A 278 13.75 16.64 1.14
C VAL A 278 14.53 17.22 2.31
N ARG A 279 15.00 18.48 2.19
CA ARG A 279 15.77 19.15 3.25
C ARG A 279 14.89 19.52 4.43
N GLU A 280 13.73 20.04 4.14
CA GLU A 280 12.72 20.47 5.11
C GLU A 280 11.99 19.26 5.75
N LYS A 281 12.11 18.09 5.15
CA LYS A 281 11.44 16.84 5.55
C LYS A 281 9.92 16.98 5.65
N MET A 282 9.33 17.76 4.75
CA MET A 282 7.89 18.05 4.75
C MET A 282 7.26 17.83 3.38
N TYR A 283 5.98 17.52 3.39
CA TYR A 283 5.18 17.47 2.16
C TYR A 283 4.69 18.87 1.79
N GLY A 284 4.59 19.13 0.48
CA GLY A 284 3.84 20.26 -0.03
C GLY A 284 2.34 20.01 0.08
N ASP A 285 1.59 21.05 0.35
CA ASP A 285 0.13 21.01 0.37
C ASP A 285 -0.48 20.81 -1.03
N ALA A 286 -1.82 20.77 -1.10
CA ALA A 286 -2.53 20.58 -2.36
C ALA A 286 -2.20 21.66 -3.40
N CYS A 287 -2.13 22.94 -2.98
CA CYS A 287 -1.83 24.05 -3.88
C CYS A 287 -0.41 23.94 -4.45
N ASN A 288 0.56 23.59 -3.61
CA ASN A 288 1.93 23.35 -4.01
C ASN A 288 2.02 22.21 -5.04
N LEU A 289 1.39 21.05 -4.75
CA LEU A 289 1.40 19.91 -5.67
C LEU A 289 0.78 20.26 -7.02
N PHE A 290 -0.42 20.83 -7.03
CA PHE A 290 -1.14 21.12 -8.27
C PHE A 290 -0.45 22.24 -9.06
N GLY A 291 0.10 23.25 -8.38
CA GLY A 291 0.89 24.30 -9.00
C GLY A 291 2.15 23.76 -9.68
N ILE A 292 2.86 22.87 -9.02
CA ILE A 292 4.06 22.22 -9.57
C ILE A 292 3.70 21.31 -10.74
N CYS A 293 2.64 20.50 -10.64
CA CYS A 293 2.19 19.66 -11.76
C CYS A 293 1.90 20.53 -13.02
N ARG A 294 1.21 21.67 -12.83
CA ARG A 294 0.97 22.64 -13.92
C ARG A 294 2.27 23.18 -14.49
N ALA A 295 3.24 23.59 -13.64
CA ALA A 295 4.51 24.14 -14.09
C ALA A 295 5.37 23.11 -14.86
N LEU A 296 5.25 21.84 -14.51
CA LEU A 296 5.89 20.74 -15.21
C LEU A 296 5.14 20.29 -16.46
N CYS A 297 3.91 20.74 -16.68
CA CYS A 297 2.97 20.20 -17.67
C CYS A 297 2.73 18.70 -17.48
N GLU A 298 2.53 18.30 -16.21
CA GLU A 298 2.29 16.92 -15.81
C GLU A 298 0.93 16.77 -15.11
N LYS A 299 0.47 15.52 -14.99
CA LYS A 299 -0.83 15.20 -14.39
C LYS A 299 -0.69 14.95 -12.88
N HIS A 300 -1.70 15.34 -12.14
CA HIS A 300 -1.92 14.87 -10.78
C HIS A 300 -3.07 13.87 -10.74
N VAL A 301 -3.17 13.09 -9.67
CA VAL A 301 -4.29 12.16 -9.45
C VAL A 301 -5.61 12.91 -9.52
N PRO A 302 -6.66 12.32 -10.12
CA PRO A 302 -7.94 12.99 -10.27
C PRO A 302 -8.55 13.41 -8.93
N LEU A 303 -9.09 14.61 -8.88
CA LEU A 303 -9.91 15.08 -7.77
C LEU A 303 -11.30 14.45 -7.88
N VAL A 304 -11.71 13.70 -6.85
CA VAL A 304 -13.07 13.16 -6.72
C VAL A 304 -13.97 14.21 -6.07
N ILE A 305 -13.50 14.82 -4.98
CA ILE A 305 -14.18 15.91 -4.28
C ILE A 305 -13.13 16.98 -3.92
N PRO A 306 -13.19 18.16 -4.56
CA PRO A 306 -12.17 19.21 -4.33
C PRO A 306 -12.25 19.88 -2.96
N ARG A 307 -13.45 19.89 -2.34
CA ARG A 307 -13.69 20.45 -1.01
C ARG A 307 -14.62 19.51 -0.25
N TYR A 308 -14.14 18.99 0.84
CA TYR A 308 -14.85 18.01 1.67
C TYR A 308 -14.62 18.32 3.14
N ILE A 309 -15.64 18.25 3.94
CA ILE A 309 -15.52 18.37 5.40
C ILE A 309 -15.42 16.97 5.97
N LEU A 310 -14.34 16.68 6.66
CA LEU A 310 -14.07 15.36 7.18
C LEU A 310 -15.10 14.96 8.24
N PRO A 311 -15.86 13.85 8.05
CA PRO A 311 -16.72 13.29 9.08
C PRO A 311 -15.93 12.38 10.02
N ASN A 312 -16.52 12.03 11.17
CA ASN A 312 -15.96 11.01 12.06
C ASN A 312 -16.50 9.60 11.81
N SER A 313 -17.06 9.35 10.62
CA SER A 313 -17.75 8.10 10.27
C SER A 313 -16.95 7.27 9.27
N ILE A 314 -16.37 6.15 9.74
CA ILE A 314 -15.70 5.18 8.85
C ILE A 314 -16.66 4.62 7.79
N PRO A 315 -17.92 4.19 8.12
CA PRO A 315 -18.85 3.69 7.12
C PRO A 315 -19.13 4.68 5.99
N GLU A 316 -19.27 5.98 6.31
CA GLU A 316 -19.47 7.03 5.31
C GLU A 316 -18.27 7.12 4.34
N LEU A 317 -17.06 7.10 4.88
CA LEU A 317 -15.83 7.17 4.08
C LEU A 317 -15.61 5.90 3.24
N VAL A 318 -16.04 4.74 3.71
CA VAL A 318 -16.03 3.49 2.93
C VAL A 318 -17.06 3.56 1.80
N GLU A 319 -18.27 4.04 2.06
CA GLU A 319 -19.30 4.22 1.03
C GLU A 319 -18.84 5.21 -0.02
N MET A 320 -18.25 6.34 0.38
CA MET A 320 -17.68 7.34 -0.54
C MET A 320 -16.56 6.77 -1.43
N SER A 321 -15.85 5.73 -0.99
CA SER A 321 -14.80 5.09 -1.79
C SER A 321 -15.34 4.37 -3.03
N LYS A 322 -16.60 3.99 -3.02
CA LYS A 322 -17.28 3.33 -4.13
C LYS A 322 -17.53 4.30 -5.28
N GLY A 323 -17.87 3.75 -6.44
CA GLY A 323 -18.21 4.51 -7.64
C GLY A 323 -17.19 4.34 -8.76
N LYS A 324 -17.46 5.03 -9.87
CA LYS A 324 -16.64 4.93 -11.08
C LYS A 324 -15.35 5.73 -10.96
N SER A 325 -14.31 5.25 -11.65
CA SER A 325 -13.08 6.00 -11.86
C SER A 325 -13.36 7.27 -12.68
N VAL A 326 -12.60 8.31 -12.40
CA VAL A 326 -12.60 9.53 -13.23
C VAL A 326 -11.92 9.29 -14.60
N LEU A 327 -11.01 8.31 -14.66
CA LEU A 327 -10.21 8.05 -15.87
C LEU A 327 -10.86 7.07 -16.84
N ALA A 328 -11.74 6.18 -16.36
CA ALA A 328 -12.34 5.13 -17.19
C ALA A 328 -13.67 4.63 -16.61
N ASP A 329 -14.47 3.96 -17.45
CA ASP A 329 -15.77 3.38 -17.04
C ASP A 329 -15.55 2.04 -16.29
N ILE A 330 -14.81 2.10 -15.19
CA ILE A 330 -14.58 1.00 -14.26
C ILE A 330 -14.85 1.45 -12.82
N GLN A 331 -15.05 0.52 -11.91
CA GLN A 331 -15.03 0.85 -10.48
C GLN A 331 -13.65 1.39 -10.11
N ARG A 332 -13.59 2.52 -9.38
CA ARG A 332 -12.33 3.03 -8.82
C ARG A 332 -11.81 2.10 -7.73
N GLU A 333 -10.50 2.01 -7.58
CA GLU A 333 -9.87 1.24 -6.51
C GLU A 333 -10.21 1.80 -5.12
N GLY A 334 -10.40 3.10 -5.02
CA GLY A 334 -10.72 3.78 -3.79
C GLY A 334 -10.43 5.27 -3.86
N ILE A 335 -10.28 5.87 -2.71
CA ILE A 335 -9.97 7.29 -2.52
C ILE A 335 -8.84 7.48 -1.52
N VAL A 336 -8.17 8.63 -1.62
CA VAL A 336 -7.24 9.15 -0.62
C VAL A 336 -7.76 10.49 -0.15
N ILE A 337 -7.81 10.67 1.17
CA ILE A 337 -8.34 11.86 1.84
C ILE A 337 -7.19 12.56 2.54
N ARG A 338 -7.10 13.87 2.33
CA ARG A 338 -6.07 14.74 2.92
C ARG A 338 -6.62 16.08 3.30
N PRO A 339 -6.19 16.69 4.41
CA PRO A 339 -6.45 18.09 4.70
C PRO A 339 -5.95 19.00 3.56
N VAL A 340 -6.64 20.11 3.32
CA VAL A 340 -6.25 21.11 2.31
C VAL A 340 -4.88 21.68 2.65
N ASN A 341 -4.66 22.02 3.92
CA ASN A 341 -3.35 22.37 4.45
C ASN A 341 -2.70 21.11 5.04
N GLU A 342 -1.42 20.94 4.80
CA GLU A 342 -0.69 19.76 5.28
C GLU A 342 -0.67 19.72 6.82
N VAL A 343 -1.04 18.56 7.39
CA VAL A 343 -1.09 18.34 8.84
C VAL A 343 -0.22 17.14 9.22
N VAL A 344 0.64 17.34 10.20
CA VAL A 344 1.47 16.30 10.83
C VAL A 344 1.15 16.27 12.32
N ASP A 345 0.79 15.11 12.84
CA ASP A 345 0.40 14.91 14.22
C ASP A 345 1.23 13.78 14.86
N GLY A 346 2.23 14.18 15.63
CA GLY A 346 3.11 13.23 16.35
C GLY A 346 2.51 12.70 17.67
N GLU A 347 1.43 13.29 18.14
CA GLU A 347 0.76 12.90 19.40
C GLU A 347 -0.29 11.80 19.17
N LEU A 348 -0.79 11.70 17.94
CA LEU A 348 -1.78 10.72 17.59
C LEU A 348 -1.13 9.34 17.46
N HIS A 349 -1.46 8.45 18.38
CA HIS A 349 -0.96 7.07 18.40
C HIS A 349 -1.67 6.20 17.35
N CYS A 350 -1.55 6.60 16.07
CA CYS A 350 -2.06 5.84 14.92
C CYS A 350 -0.90 5.46 14.00
N ASP A 351 -1.04 4.35 13.28
CA ASP A 351 -0.06 3.88 12.30
C ASP A 351 -0.04 4.76 11.02
N LEU A 352 0.14 6.06 11.19
CA LEU A 352 0.28 7.01 10.08
C LEU A 352 1.71 7.03 9.54
N VAL A 353 1.84 7.17 8.24
CA VAL A 353 3.16 7.34 7.61
C VAL A 353 3.72 8.70 8.01
N ARG A 354 4.77 8.70 8.82
CA ARG A 354 5.42 9.90 9.37
C ARG A 354 4.44 10.86 10.08
N ASN A 355 3.43 10.30 10.74
CA ASN A 355 2.43 11.09 11.47
C ASN A 355 1.64 12.08 10.58
N ARG A 356 1.67 11.89 9.28
CA ARG A 356 0.93 12.70 8.31
C ARG A 356 -0.55 12.36 8.36
N VAL A 357 -1.41 13.35 8.46
CA VAL A 357 -2.86 13.18 8.34
C VAL A 357 -3.22 12.97 6.87
N SER A 358 -3.05 11.74 6.43
CA SER A 358 -3.33 11.26 5.07
C SER A 358 -3.68 9.78 5.14
N PHE A 359 -4.80 9.39 4.54
CA PHE A 359 -5.27 8.01 4.63
C PHE A 359 -6.11 7.62 3.42
N LYS A 360 -6.26 6.30 3.23
CA LYS A 360 -7.04 5.74 2.13
C LYS A 360 -8.30 5.05 2.62
N SER A 361 -9.35 5.14 1.80
CA SER A 361 -10.50 4.24 1.85
C SER A 361 -10.56 3.45 0.55
N VAL A 362 -10.45 2.12 0.65
CA VAL A 362 -10.41 1.23 -0.51
C VAL A 362 -11.81 0.68 -0.77
N ASN A 363 -12.23 0.75 -2.03
CA ASN A 363 -13.55 0.28 -2.46
C ASN A 363 -13.67 -1.24 -2.34
N PRO A 364 -14.55 -1.76 -1.49
CA PRO A 364 -14.73 -3.20 -1.32
C PRO A 364 -15.19 -3.91 -2.60
N ASP A 365 -15.98 -3.25 -3.45
CA ASP A 365 -16.46 -3.84 -4.71
C ASP A 365 -15.33 -3.99 -5.73
N PHE A 366 -14.34 -3.08 -5.70
CA PHE A 366 -13.13 -3.22 -6.51
C PHE A 366 -12.32 -4.44 -6.04
N LEU A 367 -12.11 -4.58 -4.74
CA LEU A 367 -11.38 -5.71 -4.18
C LEU A 367 -12.06 -7.06 -4.51
N LEU A 368 -13.39 -7.12 -4.44
CA LEU A 368 -14.16 -8.31 -4.82
C LEU A 368 -14.04 -8.64 -6.31
N LYS A 369 -14.08 -7.60 -7.17
CA LYS A 369 -14.03 -7.79 -8.63
C LYS A 369 -12.66 -8.24 -9.11
N TYR A 370 -11.59 -7.71 -8.54
CA TYR A 370 -10.22 -7.96 -9.01
C TYR A 370 -9.44 -8.96 -8.13
N GLY A 371 -10.04 -9.48 -7.06
CA GLY A 371 -9.46 -10.51 -6.19
C GLY A 371 -8.29 -10.02 -5.33
N GLU A 372 -8.30 -8.76 -4.98
CA GLU A 372 -7.27 -8.11 -4.18
C GLU A 372 -7.58 -8.10 -2.68
#